data_7a6a57ab5b5befd3fe9290a469bd2299
#
_entry.id   7a6a57ab5b5befd3fe9290a469bd2299
#
_cell.length_a   1.000
_cell.length_b   1.000
_cell.length_c   1.000
_cell.angle_alpha   90.00
_cell.angle_beta   90.00
_cell.angle_gamma   90.00
#
_symmetry.space_group_name_H-M   'P 1'
#
loop_
_entity.id
_entity.type
_entity.pdbx_description
1 polymer ?
#
loop_
_entity_poly.entity_id
_entity_poly.type
_entity_poly.pdbx_seq_one_letter_code
_entity_poly.pdbx_strand_id
1 'polypeptide(L)'
;HDFEEKNASAEEIYHLAVLRLKAYTDEIHKKQIYDKNLLTGIVNGESSVVYTYLYLFKLTGKRVWMIYAEKHFSIIERVWKEDSQLDYLSGNAGAIVMAVMLYKETGNLKYYEIAADMEKDLWKKGQETGNGYGWRLKGTDGPLAGMSHGNSGFMMAYAALYECNHKVEYADKIQLLL
;
A
#
# COMPACT_ATOMS: atom_id res chain seq x y z
N HIS A 1 36.41 -8.49 -28.52
CA HIS A 1 34.95 -8.38 -28.59
C HIS A 1 34.53 -7.28 -27.62
N ASP A 2 34.47 -6.07 -28.13
CA ASP A 2 34.02 -4.88 -27.41
C ASP A 2 32.53 -5.03 -27.15
N PHE A 3 32.17 -5.31 -25.91
CA PHE A 3 30.84 -5.02 -25.38
C PHE A 3 30.80 -3.48 -25.24
N GLU A 4 30.37 -2.78 -26.27
CA GLU A 4 29.82 -1.45 -26.12
C GLU A 4 28.58 -1.59 -25.23
N GLU A 5 28.75 -1.37 -23.93
CA GLU A 5 27.62 -1.05 -23.07
C GLU A 5 26.95 0.20 -23.63
N LYS A 6 25.89 0.02 -24.38
CA LYS A 6 24.97 1.10 -24.67
C LYS A 6 24.33 1.50 -23.36
N ASN A 7 24.95 2.46 -22.68
CA ASN A 7 24.31 3.14 -21.55
C ASN A 7 23.06 3.82 -22.09
N ALA A 8 21.91 3.20 -21.86
CA ALA A 8 20.63 3.80 -22.16
C ALA A 8 20.55 5.16 -21.44
N SER A 9 20.09 6.20 -22.11
CA SER A 9 19.88 7.51 -21.50
C SER A 9 18.86 7.37 -20.35
N ALA A 10 18.93 8.25 -19.36
CA ALA A 10 17.95 8.28 -18.26
C ALA A 10 16.51 8.40 -18.79
N GLU A 11 16.31 9.08 -19.90
CA GLU A 11 15.02 9.23 -20.57
C GLU A 11 14.52 7.92 -21.18
N GLU A 12 15.40 7.15 -21.83
CA GLU A 12 15.05 5.83 -22.37
C GLU A 12 14.71 4.84 -21.27
N ILE A 13 15.47 4.83 -20.14
CA ILE A 13 15.20 4.00 -18.98
C ILE A 13 13.84 4.36 -18.38
N TYR A 14 13.57 5.65 -18.19
CA TYR A 14 12.28 6.13 -17.69
C TYR A 14 11.12 5.68 -18.60
N HIS A 15 11.27 5.89 -19.93
CA HIS A 15 10.23 5.54 -20.89
C HIS A 15 9.93 4.04 -20.88
N LEU A 16 10.97 3.20 -20.82
CA LEU A 16 10.83 1.75 -20.78
C LEU A 16 10.19 1.28 -19.45
N ALA A 17 10.60 1.86 -18.33
CA ALA A 17 10.03 1.54 -17.01
C ALA A 17 8.52 1.85 -16.96
N VAL A 18 8.13 3.02 -17.47
CA VAL A 18 6.73 3.44 -17.56
C VAL A 18 5.91 2.51 -18.46
N LEU A 19 6.43 2.11 -19.61
CA LEU A 19 5.75 1.18 -20.51
C LEU A 19 5.53 -0.19 -19.83
N ARG A 20 6.54 -0.70 -19.14
CA ARG A 20 6.44 -1.98 -18.41
C ARG A 20 5.44 -1.90 -17.25
N LEU A 21 5.44 -0.80 -16.50
CA LEU A 21 4.51 -0.61 -15.39
C LEU A 21 3.05 -0.58 -15.88
N LYS A 22 2.78 0.13 -16.99
CA LYS A 22 1.45 0.16 -17.61
C LYS A 22 1.05 -1.21 -18.15
N ALA A 23 1.96 -1.90 -18.84
CA ALA A 23 1.72 -3.25 -19.35
C ALA A 23 1.40 -4.24 -18.22
N TYR A 24 2.10 -4.17 -17.09
CA TYR A 24 1.83 -4.98 -15.91
C TYR A 24 0.39 -4.76 -15.39
N THR A 25 -0.02 -3.51 -15.19
CA THR A 25 -1.37 -3.17 -14.77
C THR A 25 -2.43 -3.70 -15.75
N ASP A 26 -2.21 -3.47 -17.03
CA ASP A 26 -3.15 -3.87 -18.09
C ASP A 26 -3.26 -5.40 -18.22
N GLU A 27 -2.15 -6.12 -18.02
CA GLU A 27 -2.10 -7.58 -18.07
C GLU A 27 -2.88 -8.22 -16.92
N ILE A 28 -2.71 -7.74 -15.69
CA ILE A 28 -3.46 -8.25 -14.54
C ILE A 28 -4.97 -8.10 -14.78
N HIS A 29 -5.39 -6.92 -15.24
CA HIS A 29 -6.81 -6.68 -15.55
C HIS A 29 -7.32 -7.54 -16.70
N LYS A 30 -6.54 -7.68 -17.77
CA LYS A 30 -6.91 -8.48 -18.94
C LYS A 30 -7.05 -9.97 -18.61
N LYS A 31 -6.12 -10.50 -17.82
CA LYS A 31 -6.10 -11.92 -17.45
C LYS A 31 -6.95 -12.21 -16.21
N GLN A 32 -7.47 -11.18 -15.53
CA GLN A 32 -8.18 -11.29 -14.25
C GLN A 32 -7.40 -12.12 -13.21
N ILE A 33 -6.08 -11.95 -13.19
CA ILE A 33 -5.18 -12.60 -12.23
C ILE A 33 -5.33 -11.87 -10.89
N TYR A 34 -6.36 -12.22 -10.14
CA TYR A 34 -6.55 -11.76 -8.77
C TYR A 34 -6.16 -12.92 -7.85
N ASP A 35 -4.86 -13.19 -7.80
CA ASP A 35 -4.32 -14.27 -6.98
C ASP A 35 -4.36 -13.83 -5.50
N LYS A 36 -4.83 -14.72 -4.63
CA LYS A 36 -4.79 -14.57 -3.17
C LYS A 36 -3.36 -14.42 -2.61
N ASN A 37 -2.35 -14.70 -3.42
CA ASN A 37 -0.95 -14.52 -3.06
C ASN A 37 -0.41 -13.12 -3.42
N LEU A 38 -1.22 -12.25 -4.06
CA LEU A 38 -0.81 -10.86 -4.30
C LEU A 38 -0.66 -10.14 -2.96
N LEU A 39 0.51 -9.58 -2.76
CA LEU A 39 0.81 -8.75 -1.59
C LEU A 39 0.19 -7.38 -1.79
N THR A 40 -0.37 -6.80 -0.72
CA THR A 40 -1.03 -5.48 -0.80
C THR A 40 -0.13 -4.33 -0.38
N GLY A 41 0.99 -4.60 0.28
CA GLY A 41 1.86 -3.63 0.93
C GLY A 41 2.52 -2.59 0.03
N ILE A 42 3.13 -1.58 0.67
CA ILE A 42 3.61 -0.37 0.00
C ILE A 42 5.00 -0.52 -0.62
N VAL A 43 5.75 -1.56 -0.27
CA VAL A 43 7.13 -1.74 -0.78
C VAL A 43 7.20 -2.89 -1.77
N ASN A 44 6.78 -4.08 -1.38
CA ASN A 44 6.84 -5.28 -2.22
C ASN A 44 5.46 -5.82 -2.65
N GLY A 45 4.41 -4.99 -2.51
CA GLY A 45 3.05 -5.32 -2.91
C GLY A 45 2.48 -4.37 -3.96
N GLU A 46 1.23 -4.59 -4.32
CA GLU A 46 0.52 -3.83 -5.37
C GLU A 46 0.40 -2.33 -5.05
N SER A 47 0.44 -1.94 -3.76
CA SER A 47 0.49 -0.53 -3.37
C SER A 47 1.75 0.19 -3.84
N SER A 48 2.87 -0.50 -4.06
CA SER A 48 4.10 0.10 -4.61
C SER A 48 3.89 0.62 -6.03
N VAL A 49 3.10 -0.09 -6.82
CA VAL A 49 2.74 0.30 -8.18
C VAL A 49 1.81 1.53 -8.18
N VAL A 50 0.80 1.53 -7.30
CA VAL A 50 -0.08 2.70 -7.10
C VAL A 50 0.74 3.92 -6.67
N TYR A 51 1.65 3.74 -5.71
CA TYR A 51 2.54 4.82 -5.25
C TYR A 51 3.36 5.40 -6.40
N THR A 52 3.92 4.55 -7.26
CA THR A 52 4.71 4.98 -8.41
C THR A 52 3.86 5.83 -9.37
N TYR A 53 2.64 5.42 -9.67
CA TYR A 53 1.73 6.22 -10.52
C TYR A 53 1.35 7.56 -9.87
N LEU A 54 1.07 7.58 -8.55
CA LEU A 54 0.78 8.82 -7.84
C LEU A 54 2.00 9.76 -7.86
N TYR A 55 3.19 9.22 -7.68
CA TYR A 55 4.42 10.00 -7.75
C TYR A 55 4.63 10.60 -9.15
N LEU A 56 4.40 9.82 -10.21
CA LEU A 56 4.44 10.31 -11.60
C LEU A 56 3.38 11.39 -11.86
N PHE A 57 2.20 11.25 -11.27
CA PHE A 57 1.16 12.28 -11.33
C PHE A 57 1.63 13.58 -10.68
N LYS A 58 2.17 13.51 -9.46
CA LYS A 58 2.69 14.69 -8.74
C LYS A 58 3.83 15.38 -9.48
N LEU A 59 4.73 14.61 -10.09
CA LEU A 59 5.85 15.16 -10.84
C LEU A 59 5.44 15.81 -12.17
N THR A 60 4.47 15.26 -12.86
CA THR A 60 4.19 15.64 -14.25
C THR A 60 2.86 16.36 -14.44
N GLY A 61 1.95 16.31 -13.47
CA GLY A 61 0.57 16.81 -13.59
C GLY A 61 -0.29 16.05 -14.62
N LYS A 62 0.24 14.99 -15.23
CA LYS A 62 -0.48 14.27 -16.31
C LYS A 62 -1.54 13.34 -15.71
N ARG A 63 -2.81 13.64 -15.97
CA ARG A 63 -3.97 12.90 -15.48
C ARG A 63 -3.95 11.38 -15.79
N VAL A 64 -3.27 10.98 -16.84
CA VAL A 64 -3.14 9.56 -17.20
C VAL A 64 -2.54 8.73 -16.05
N TRP A 65 -1.64 9.29 -15.25
CA TRP A 65 -1.03 8.60 -14.12
C TRP A 65 -2.02 8.37 -12.97
N MET A 66 -2.90 9.33 -12.72
CA MET A 66 -3.99 9.13 -11.76
C MET A 66 -4.94 8.02 -12.22
N ILE A 67 -5.32 8.01 -13.50
CA ILE A 67 -6.17 6.95 -14.07
C ILE A 67 -5.53 5.56 -13.86
N TYR A 68 -4.21 5.44 -14.07
CA TYR A 68 -3.51 4.18 -13.84
C TYR A 68 -3.37 3.85 -12.35
N ALA A 69 -3.19 4.84 -11.46
CA ALA A 69 -3.17 4.63 -10.02
C ALA A 69 -4.51 4.05 -9.52
N GLU A 70 -5.62 4.67 -9.92
CA GLU A 70 -6.97 4.21 -9.57
C GLU A 70 -7.26 2.81 -10.15
N LYS A 71 -6.89 2.60 -11.42
CA LYS A 71 -7.03 1.30 -12.09
C LYS A 71 -6.25 0.22 -11.34
N HIS A 72 -5.00 0.49 -10.97
CA HIS A 72 -4.19 -0.49 -10.25
C HIS A 72 -4.69 -0.72 -8.83
N PHE A 73 -5.15 0.32 -8.13
CA PHE A 73 -5.73 0.19 -6.80
C PHE A 73 -6.96 -0.73 -6.78
N SER A 74 -7.71 -0.83 -7.88
CA SER A 74 -8.84 -1.76 -7.97
C SER A 74 -8.43 -3.24 -7.86
N ILE A 75 -7.15 -3.58 -8.04
CA ILE A 75 -6.61 -4.92 -7.77
C ILE A 75 -6.56 -5.13 -6.25
N ILE A 76 -6.00 -4.16 -5.52
CA ILE A 76 -5.93 -4.20 -4.05
C ILE A 76 -7.33 -4.32 -3.46
N GLU A 77 -8.30 -3.55 -3.98
CA GLU A 77 -9.70 -3.60 -3.56
C GLU A 77 -10.31 -5.00 -3.64
N ARG A 78 -9.84 -5.84 -4.57
CA ARG A 78 -10.34 -7.21 -4.75
C ARG A 78 -9.67 -8.24 -3.85
N VAL A 79 -8.39 -8.02 -3.52
CA VAL A 79 -7.56 -9.05 -2.86
C VAL A 79 -7.28 -8.77 -1.38
N TRP A 80 -7.49 -7.55 -0.88
CA TRP A 80 -7.09 -7.16 0.48
C TRP A 80 -7.69 -8.01 1.60
N LYS A 81 -8.88 -8.60 1.39
CA LYS A 81 -9.54 -9.46 2.40
C LYS A 81 -8.79 -10.76 2.62
N GLU A 82 -8.08 -11.22 1.61
CA GLU A 82 -7.26 -12.45 1.65
C GLU A 82 -5.84 -12.21 2.18
N ASP A 83 -5.51 -10.94 2.51
CA ASP A 83 -4.18 -10.59 3.00
C ASP A 83 -3.86 -11.29 4.33
N SER A 84 -2.71 -11.95 4.35
CA SER A 84 -2.18 -12.66 5.52
C SER A 84 -0.89 -12.05 6.07
N GLN A 85 -0.32 -11.06 5.37
CA GLN A 85 0.93 -10.41 5.78
C GLN A 85 0.68 -9.29 6.78
N LEU A 86 -0.42 -8.59 6.66
CA LEU A 86 -0.94 -7.53 7.52
C LEU A 86 -0.07 -6.26 7.59
N ASP A 87 1.24 -6.39 7.52
CA ASP A 87 2.22 -5.36 7.83
C ASP A 87 2.28 -4.20 6.80
N TYR A 88 3.15 -3.24 7.07
CA TYR A 88 3.34 -2.07 6.22
C TYR A 88 4.06 -2.40 4.91
N LEU A 89 5.07 -3.27 4.97
CA LEU A 89 5.91 -3.60 3.82
C LEU A 89 5.14 -4.39 2.77
N SER A 90 4.44 -5.43 3.20
CA SER A 90 3.85 -6.47 2.34
C SER A 90 2.32 -6.54 2.39
N GLY A 91 1.70 -6.00 3.44
CA GLY A 91 0.30 -6.24 3.79
C GLY A 91 -0.59 -5.00 3.86
N ASN A 92 -1.75 -5.18 4.43
CA ASN A 92 -2.84 -4.20 4.44
C ASN A 92 -2.52 -2.91 5.19
N ALA A 93 -1.58 -2.88 6.16
CA ALA A 93 -1.18 -1.61 6.76
C ALA A 93 -0.60 -0.65 5.73
N GLY A 94 0.21 -1.14 4.77
CA GLY A 94 0.68 -0.34 3.65
C GLY A 94 -0.43 0.05 2.67
N ALA A 95 -1.37 -0.85 2.41
CA ALA A 95 -2.51 -0.59 1.52
C ALA A 95 -3.46 0.49 2.08
N ILE A 96 -3.66 0.54 3.41
CA ILE A 96 -4.43 1.60 4.08
C ILE A 96 -3.82 2.97 3.79
N VAL A 97 -2.50 3.11 3.95
CA VAL A 97 -1.80 4.37 3.64
C VAL A 97 -2.01 4.77 2.19
N MET A 98 -1.94 3.81 1.27
CA MET A 98 -2.13 4.08 -0.16
C MET A 98 -3.56 4.50 -0.50
N ALA A 99 -4.57 3.86 0.10
CA ALA A 99 -5.97 4.24 -0.04
C ALA A 99 -6.21 5.68 0.47
N VAL A 100 -5.63 6.04 1.62
CA VAL A 100 -5.68 7.40 2.16
C VAL A 100 -5.01 8.40 1.23
N MET A 101 -3.87 8.06 0.64
CA MET A 101 -3.20 8.93 -0.34
C MET A 101 -4.08 9.17 -1.57
N LEU A 102 -4.72 8.13 -2.10
CA LEU A 102 -5.69 8.28 -3.20
C LEU A 102 -6.88 9.16 -2.80
N TYR A 103 -7.43 8.99 -1.60
CA TYR A 103 -8.48 9.85 -1.09
C TYR A 103 -8.06 11.31 -1.06
N LYS A 104 -6.89 11.61 -0.51
CA LYS A 104 -6.35 12.98 -0.42
C LYS A 104 -6.13 13.62 -1.80
N GLU A 105 -5.71 12.85 -2.79
CA GLU A 105 -5.45 13.37 -4.16
C GLU A 105 -6.72 13.51 -5.01
N THR A 106 -7.72 12.65 -4.79
CA THR A 106 -8.93 12.60 -5.65
C THR A 106 -10.17 13.21 -5.01
N GLY A 107 -10.22 13.31 -3.68
CA GLY A 107 -11.42 13.64 -2.92
C GLY A 107 -12.50 12.56 -2.95
N ASN A 108 -12.24 11.40 -3.56
CA ASN A 108 -13.22 10.32 -3.70
C ASN A 108 -13.32 9.52 -2.40
N LEU A 109 -14.44 9.68 -1.70
CA LEU A 109 -14.73 9.07 -0.40
C LEU A 109 -14.60 7.54 -0.40
N LYS A 110 -14.82 6.90 -1.54
CA LYS A 110 -14.65 5.44 -1.71
C LYS A 110 -13.32 4.94 -1.14
N TYR A 111 -12.21 5.66 -1.41
CA TYR A 111 -10.90 5.23 -0.96
C TYR A 111 -10.74 5.31 0.55
N TYR A 112 -11.32 6.34 1.18
CA TYR A 112 -11.36 6.42 2.63
C TYR A 112 -12.20 5.28 3.25
N GLU A 113 -13.36 4.97 2.68
CA GLU A 113 -14.23 3.88 3.15
C GLU A 113 -13.51 2.53 3.08
N ILE A 114 -12.81 2.26 1.98
CA ILE A 114 -11.99 1.04 1.83
C ILE A 114 -10.87 1.00 2.88
N ALA A 115 -10.17 2.12 3.11
CA ALA A 115 -9.13 2.20 4.14
C ALA A 115 -9.69 1.92 5.55
N ALA A 116 -10.87 2.47 5.86
CA ALA A 116 -11.53 2.24 7.14
C ALA A 116 -12.01 0.78 7.30
N ASP A 117 -12.42 0.13 6.24
CA ASP A 117 -12.81 -1.28 6.29
C ASP A 117 -11.59 -2.20 6.42
N MET A 118 -10.49 -1.90 5.71
CA MET A 118 -9.20 -2.58 5.91
C MET A 118 -8.71 -2.44 7.35
N GLU A 119 -8.84 -1.24 7.93
CA GLU A 119 -8.42 -0.96 9.30
C GLU A 119 -9.20 -1.81 10.32
N LYS A 120 -10.52 -1.88 10.18
CA LYS A 120 -11.37 -2.70 11.07
C LYS A 120 -10.97 -4.19 11.02
N ASP A 121 -10.69 -4.70 9.83
CA ASP A 121 -10.23 -6.07 9.65
C ASP A 121 -8.84 -6.28 10.24
N LEU A 122 -7.93 -5.34 9.97
CA LEU A 122 -6.58 -5.35 10.50
C LEU A 122 -6.58 -5.35 12.04
N TRP A 123 -7.36 -4.46 12.67
CA TRP A 123 -7.48 -4.39 14.12
C TRP A 123 -7.95 -5.72 14.73
N LYS A 124 -8.96 -6.36 14.15
CA LYS A 124 -9.49 -7.65 14.62
C LYS A 124 -8.47 -8.79 14.57
N LYS A 125 -7.46 -8.69 13.73
CA LYS A 125 -6.38 -9.69 13.58
C LYS A 125 -5.21 -9.45 14.55
N GLY A 126 -5.20 -8.35 15.26
CA GLY A 126 -4.24 -8.05 16.32
C GLY A 126 -4.64 -8.68 17.66
N GLN A 127 -3.79 -8.52 18.65
CA GLN A 127 -3.99 -9.06 19.99
C GLN A 127 -3.42 -8.15 21.06
N GLU A 128 -4.01 -8.18 22.24
CA GLU A 128 -3.42 -7.57 23.43
C GLU A 128 -2.13 -8.28 23.81
N THR A 129 -1.17 -7.48 24.25
CA THR A 129 0.11 -7.94 24.80
C THR A 129 0.23 -7.45 26.24
N GLY A 130 1.18 -7.96 26.99
CA GLY A 130 1.36 -7.50 28.38
C GLY A 130 1.61 -6.00 28.54
N ASN A 131 1.99 -5.29 27.46
CA ASN A 131 2.36 -3.88 27.47
C ASN A 131 1.63 -3.04 26.41
N GLY A 132 0.57 -3.55 25.77
CA GLY A 132 -0.14 -2.81 24.72
C GLY A 132 -0.84 -3.72 23.73
N TYR A 133 -0.71 -3.42 22.45
CA TYR A 133 -1.36 -4.15 21.36
C TYR A 133 -0.39 -4.39 20.20
N GLY A 134 -0.63 -5.44 19.41
CA GLY A 134 0.21 -5.71 18.24
C GLY A 134 -0.21 -6.94 17.45
N TRP A 135 0.54 -7.23 16.40
CA TRP A 135 0.26 -8.35 15.50
C TRP A 135 1.39 -9.36 15.54
N ARG A 136 1.02 -10.62 15.72
CA ARG A 136 1.96 -11.73 15.57
C ARG A 136 1.97 -12.14 14.10
N LEU A 137 3.06 -11.83 13.42
CA LEU A 137 3.24 -12.20 12.02
C LEU A 137 3.76 -13.64 11.90
N LYS A 138 3.62 -14.23 10.72
CA LYS A 138 4.09 -15.59 10.45
C LYS A 138 5.62 -15.68 10.67
N GLY A 139 6.03 -16.60 11.53
CA GLY A 139 7.45 -16.81 11.83
C GLY A 139 8.01 -15.92 12.94
N THR A 140 7.17 -15.17 13.65
CA THR A 140 7.58 -14.37 14.82
C THR A 140 7.01 -14.95 16.12
N ASP A 141 7.75 -14.77 17.22
CA ASP A 141 7.27 -15.20 18.56
C ASP A 141 6.32 -14.19 19.20
N GLY A 142 6.25 -12.97 18.67
CA GLY A 142 5.41 -11.89 19.14
C GLY A 142 5.39 -10.70 18.21
N PRO A 143 4.70 -9.60 18.56
CA PRO A 143 4.72 -8.37 17.81
C PRO A 143 6.14 -7.80 17.69
N LEU A 144 6.43 -7.22 16.52
CA LEU A 144 7.68 -6.54 16.23
C LEU A 144 7.51 -5.03 16.40
N ALA A 145 8.58 -4.30 16.69
CA ALA A 145 8.54 -2.85 16.86
C ALA A 145 8.82 -2.07 15.55
N GLY A 146 9.56 -2.68 14.60
CA GLY A 146 10.11 -2.00 13.42
C GLY A 146 9.07 -1.51 12.42
N MET A 147 9.54 -0.64 11.49
CA MET A 147 8.70 -0.01 10.47
C MET A 147 8.16 -1.01 9.43
N SER A 148 8.97 -1.98 9.01
CA SER A 148 8.61 -2.90 7.92
C SER A 148 7.52 -3.88 8.34
N HIS A 149 7.70 -4.53 9.47
CA HIS A 149 6.90 -5.66 9.93
C HIS A 149 6.36 -5.50 11.35
N GLY A 150 6.45 -4.33 11.94
CA GLY A 150 6.10 -4.11 13.33
C GLY A 150 5.21 -2.91 13.59
N ASN A 151 5.00 -2.63 14.88
CA ASN A 151 4.06 -1.62 15.34
C ASN A 151 4.30 -0.24 14.74
N SER A 152 5.55 0.16 14.48
CA SER A 152 5.82 1.46 13.82
C SER A 152 5.19 1.55 12.43
N GLY A 153 5.17 0.47 11.65
CA GLY A 153 4.49 0.43 10.35
C GLY A 153 2.97 0.45 10.47
N PHE A 154 2.43 -0.26 11.45
CA PHE A 154 0.99 -0.21 11.73
C PHE A 154 0.55 1.18 12.19
N MET A 155 1.33 1.85 13.05
CA MET A 155 1.06 3.23 13.45
C MET A 155 0.98 4.19 12.26
N MET A 156 1.74 3.97 11.19
CA MET A 156 1.63 4.80 9.97
C MET A 156 0.24 4.69 9.32
N ALA A 157 -0.38 3.52 9.31
CA ALA A 157 -1.74 3.34 8.81
C ALA A 157 -2.77 4.11 9.65
N TYR A 158 -2.66 4.02 10.98
CA TYR A 158 -3.54 4.76 11.90
C TYR A 158 -3.32 6.27 11.84
N ALA A 159 -2.07 6.72 11.73
CA ALA A 159 -1.74 8.13 11.57
C ALA A 159 -2.34 8.70 10.27
N ALA A 160 -2.23 7.96 9.16
CA ALA A 160 -2.82 8.37 7.89
C ALA A 160 -4.34 8.53 7.98
N LEU A 161 -5.04 7.60 8.64
CA LEU A 161 -6.48 7.68 8.88
C LEU A 161 -6.85 8.83 9.82
N TYR A 162 -6.07 9.03 10.89
CA TYR A 162 -6.27 10.14 11.83
C TYR A 162 -6.17 11.51 11.14
N GLU A 163 -5.20 11.68 10.26
CA GLU A 163 -5.04 12.90 9.46
C GLU A 163 -6.26 13.24 8.58
N CYS A 164 -7.08 12.24 8.22
CA CYS A 164 -8.27 12.47 7.39
C CYS A 164 -9.45 13.05 8.16
N ASN A 165 -9.62 12.70 9.42
CA ASN A 165 -10.87 13.01 10.14
C ASN A 165 -10.70 13.31 11.63
N HIS A 166 -9.48 13.23 12.15
CA HIS A 166 -9.13 13.48 13.56
C HIS A 166 -9.95 12.65 14.58
N LYS A 167 -10.40 11.45 14.20
CA LYS A 167 -11.11 10.56 15.14
C LYS A 167 -10.18 10.13 16.25
N VAL A 168 -10.58 10.41 17.50
CA VAL A 168 -9.82 10.05 18.71
C VAL A 168 -9.51 8.55 18.77
N GLU A 169 -10.42 7.72 18.28
CA GLU A 169 -10.21 6.25 18.20
C GLU A 169 -8.88 5.86 17.55
N TYR A 170 -8.46 6.55 16.49
CA TYR A 170 -7.18 6.25 15.84
C TYR A 170 -5.98 6.69 16.68
N ALA A 171 -6.10 7.83 17.38
CA ALA A 171 -5.06 8.28 18.30
C ALA A 171 -4.91 7.31 19.50
N ASP A 172 -6.02 6.82 20.05
CA ASP A 172 -6.03 5.86 21.14
C ASP A 172 -5.37 4.53 20.69
N LYS A 173 -5.68 4.06 19.48
CA LYS A 173 -5.04 2.88 18.90
C LYS A 173 -3.53 3.06 18.74
N ILE A 174 -3.08 4.24 18.27
CA ILE A 174 -1.63 4.54 18.17
C ILE A 174 -0.96 4.44 19.54
N GLN A 175 -1.59 4.95 20.61
CA GLN A 175 -1.04 4.86 21.96
C GLN A 175 -0.90 3.40 22.46
N LEU A 176 -1.81 2.51 22.06
CA LEU A 176 -1.72 1.09 22.39
C LEU A 176 -0.61 0.36 21.63
N LEU A 177 -0.08 0.94 20.57
CA LEU A 177 1.00 0.37 19.75
C LEU A 177 2.40 0.84 20.19
N LEU A 178 2.51 1.82 21.04
CA LEU A 178 3.77 2.33 21.60
C LEU A 178 4.29 1.41 22.71
#